data_77f5a8d7d5eb02425ad0b8c04b8d7bf3
#
_entry.id   77f5a8d7d5eb02425ad0b8c04b8d7bf3
#
_cell.length_a   1.000
_cell.length_b   1.000
_cell.length_c   1.000
_cell.angle_alpha   90.00
_cell.angle_beta   90.00
_cell.angle_gamma   90.00
#
_symmetry.space_group_name_H-M   'P 1'
#
loop_
_entity.id
_entity.type
_entity.pdbx_description
1 polymer ?
#
loop_
_entity_poly.entity_id
_entity_poly.type
_entity_poly.pdbx_seq_one_letter_code
_entity_poly.pdbx_strand_id
1 'polypeptide(L)'
;MATETIILKELSIGYHTKNGTRVVAEGINAAIQSGELTCLLGANGVGKSTLLRTLSAFQPALSGEIVIRREGVRSQEISAYTDKELSRLIGVVLTEKPDIRNMTVRELVALGRSPYTGFWGTLHEADWQVVDEAINAVRISKLRERMVHTLSDGERQKVMIAKALAQQTPVIFLDEPTAFLDFPSKVEMMQLLRRLAKEEQKTIFLSTHDFELALQVADKLWLMTDELHIGTPHELAQSGALAGYVERPGITFDAQTLTVRVNNDKL
;
A
#
# COMPACT_ATOMS: atom_id res chain seq x y z
N MET A 1 -19.75 4.82 -6.78
CA MET A 1 -18.95 6.06 -6.69
C MET A 1 -17.85 5.80 -5.68
N ALA A 2 -16.63 6.27 -5.94
CA ALA A 2 -15.53 6.17 -4.96
C ALA A 2 -15.91 6.94 -3.68
N THR A 3 -15.68 6.32 -2.53
CA THR A 3 -16.00 6.92 -1.22
C THR A 3 -14.71 7.13 -0.45
N GLU A 4 -14.55 8.28 0.18
CA GLU A 4 -13.41 8.50 1.08
C GLU A 4 -13.44 7.47 2.20
N THR A 5 -12.42 6.65 2.28
CA THR A 5 -12.32 5.56 3.28
C THR A 5 -11.42 5.96 4.44
N ILE A 6 -10.31 6.65 4.15
CA ILE A 6 -9.38 7.18 5.16
C ILE A 6 -9.30 8.69 4.95
N ILE A 7 -9.54 9.46 6.00
CA ILE A 7 -9.47 10.92 5.96
C ILE A 7 -8.44 11.37 6.98
N LEU A 8 -7.52 12.22 6.53
CA LEU A 8 -6.47 12.83 7.33
C LEU A 8 -6.83 14.28 7.58
N LYS A 9 -6.74 14.74 8.83
CA LYS A 9 -7.02 16.11 9.22
C LYS A 9 -5.86 16.63 10.06
N GLU A 10 -5.18 17.66 9.54
CA GLU A 10 -4.03 18.31 10.19
C GLU A 10 -3.03 17.28 10.73
N LEU A 11 -2.84 16.16 10.01
CA LEU A 11 -2.03 15.05 10.45
C LEU A 11 -0.55 15.41 10.42
N SER A 12 0.13 15.24 11.56
CA SER A 12 1.59 15.32 11.66
C SER A 12 2.17 13.95 11.99
N ILE A 13 3.18 13.56 11.24
CA ILE A 13 3.86 12.27 11.39
C ILE A 13 5.33 12.44 11.75
N GLY A 14 5.86 11.48 12.47
CA GLY A 14 7.24 11.48 12.89
C GLY A 14 7.44 10.49 14.03
N TYR A 15 8.50 10.63 14.78
CA TYR A 15 8.82 9.73 15.88
C TYR A 15 9.58 10.41 17.00
N HIS A 16 9.40 9.90 18.20
CA HIS A 16 10.15 10.34 19.37
C HIS A 16 11.50 9.64 19.42
N THR A 17 12.55 10.41 19.61
CA THR A 17 13.92 9.93 19.79
C THR A 17 14.41 10.30 21.19
N LYS A 18 15.54 9.74 21.60
CA LYS A 18 16.19 10.14 22.87
C LYS A 18 16.55 11.63 22.91
N ASN A 19 16.71 12.26 21.74
CA ASN A 19 17.14 13.64 21.57
C ASN A 19 15.96 14.61 21.28
N GLY A 20 14.71 14.14 21.34
CA GLY A 20 13.51 14.93 21.06
C GLY A 20 12.61 14.30 19.98
N THR A 21 11.61 15.05 19.55
CA THR A 21 10.69 14.64 18.50
C THR A 21 11.25 15.02 17.13
N ARG A 22 11.30 14.04 16.21
CA ARG A 22 11.58 14.28 14.80
C ARG A 22 10.28 14.29 14.02
N VAL A 23 9.90 15.44 13.53
CA VAL A 23 8.79 15.62 12.61
C VAL A 23 9.26 15.22 11.20
N VAL A 24 8.46 14.45 10.49
CA VAL A 24 8.70 13.98 9.12
C VAL A 24 7.83 14.74 8.13
N ALA A 25 6.57 14.94 8.46
CA ALA A 25 5.65 15.80 7.73
C ALA A 25 4.56 16.31 8.69
N GLU A 26 4.00 17.47 8.42
CA GLU A 26 2.98 18.11 9.26
C GLU A 26 1.85 18.73 8.44
N GLY A 27 0.70 18.92 9.07
CA GLY A 27 -0.45 19.60 8.47
C GLY A 27 -1.07 18.85 7.29
N ILE A 28 -0.93 17.51 7.23
CA ILE A 28 -1.46 16.72 6.11
C ILE A 28 -2.98 16.69 6.19
N ASN A 29 -3.63 17.25 5.15
CA ASN A 29 -5.06 17.17 4.90
C ASN A 29 -5.28 16.41 3.60
N ALA A 30 -5.83 15.19 3.68
CA ALA A 30 -5.95 14.31 2.53
C ALA A 30 -7.03 13.25 2.73
N ALA A 31 -7.44 12.60 1.64
CA ALA A 31 -8.31 11.43 1.67
C ALA A 31 -7.83 10.34 0.72
N ILE A 32 -7.99 9.08 1.15
CA ILE A 32 -7.77 7.89 0.33
C ILE A 32 -9.15 7.28 0.06
N GLN A 33 -9.43 6.97 -1.20
CA GLN A 33 -10.77 6.56 -1.65
C GLN A 33 -10.85 5.07 -1.96
N SER A 34 -12.02 4.48 -1.78
CA SER A 34 -12.31 3.13 -2.22
C SER A 34 -12.33 3.04 -3.75
N GLY A 35 -11.99 1.87 -4.30
CA GLY A 35 -11.97 1.67 -5.74
C GLY A 35 -10.83 2.39 -6.47
N GLU A 36 -9.88 2.98 -5.73
CA GLU A 36 -8.71 3.67 -6.28
C GLU A 36 -7.40 2.98 -5.88
N LEU A 37 -6.48 2.93 -6.83
CA LEU A 37 -5.08 2.62 -6.59
C LEU A 37 -4.32 3.92 -6.36
N THR A 38 -3.94 4.18 -5.11
CA THR A 38 -3.13 5.35 -4.74
C THR A 38 -1.68 4.94 -4.55
N CYS A 39 -0.75 5.62 -5.23
CA CYS A 39 0.68 5.39 -5.11
C CYS A 39 1.36 6.56 -4.38
N LEU A 40 2.14 6.24 -3.35
CA LEU A 40 3.00 7.17 -2.62
C LEU A 40 4.41 7.14 -3.21
N LEU A 41 4.80 8.23 -3.83
CA LEU A 41 6.13 8.47 -4.41
C LEU A 41 6.96 9.39 -3.52
N GLY A 42 8.27 9.34 -3.66
CA GLY A 42 9.20 10.21 -2.96
C GLY A 42 10.58 9.58 -2.80
N ALA A 43 11.58 10.37 -2.50
CA ALA A 43 12.95 9.91 -2.30
C ALA A 43 13.09 8.92 -1.13
N ASN A 44 14.23 8.21 -1.07
CA ASN A 44 14.55 7.38 0.08
C ASN A 44 14.73 8.26 1.33
N GLY A 45 14.14 7.81 2.44
CA GLY A 45 14.25 8.51 3.73
C GLY A 45 13.33 9.74 3.88
N VAL A 46 12.51 10.11 2.88
CA VAL A 46 11.59 11.26 2.95
C VAL A 46 10.44 11.03 3.94
N GLY A 47 10.15 9.77 4.32
CA GLY A 47 9.13 9.46 5.33
C GLY A 47 7.97 8.59 4.85
N LYS A 48 8.04 8.01 3.64
CA LYS A 48 6.98 7.14 3.10
C LYS A 48 6.56 6.02 4.04
N SER A 49 7.52 5.25 4.55
CA SER A 49 7.22 4.17 5.50
C SER A 49 6.73 4.69 6.85
N THR A 50 7.14 5.90 7.29
CA THR A 50 6.60 6.54 8.48
C THR A 50 5.12 6.88 8.28
N LEU A 51 4.75 7.44 7.11
CA LEU A 51 3.36 7.72 6.78
C LEU A 51 2.53 6.42 6.76
N LEU A 52 3.00 5.38 6.05
CA LEU A 52 2.33 4.09 5.99
C LEU A 52 2.13 3.46 7.37
N ARG A 53 3.16 3.47 8.23
CA ARG A 53 3.06 2.95 9.60
C ARG A 53 2.06 3.74 10.45
N THR A 54 2.00 5.06 10.26
CA THR A 54 1.02 5.90 10.97
C THR A 54 -0.40 5.63 10.47
N LEU A 55 -0.62 5.53 9.15
CA LEU A 55 -1.92 5.22 8.56
C LEU A 55 -2.43 3.81 8.92
N SER A 56 -1.53 2.87 9.18
CA SER A 56 -1.87 1.50 9.60
C SER A 56 -1.93 1.30 11.12
N ALA A 57 -1.84 2.38 11.90
CA ALA A 57 -1.80 2.37 13.35
C ALA A 57 -0.64 1.58 13.99
N PHE A 58 0.41 1.24 13.22
CA PHE A 58 1.63 0.63 13.79
C PHE A 58 2.50 1.65 14.53
N GLN A 59 2.21 2.94 14.33
CA GLN A 59 2.87 4.05 14.97
C GLN A 59 1.84 5.16 15.22
N PRO A 60 1.81 5.79 16.40
CA PRO A 60 0.91 6.91 16.66
C PRO A 60 1.28 8.13 15.79
N ALA A 61 0.29 8.93 15.45
CA ALA A 61 0.50 10.26 14.91
C ALA A 61 1.14 11.18 15.98
N LEU A 62 1.90 12.18 15.54
CA LEU A 62 2.38 13.23 16.46
C LEU A 62 1.26 14.20 16.83
N SER A 63 0.40 14.53 15.88
CA SER A 63 -0.82 15.33 16.06
C SER A 63 -1.78 15.13 14.89
N GLY A 64 -2.99 15.68 14.98
CA GLY A 64 -4.04 15.54 13.98
C GLY A 64 -4.85 14.25 14.14
N GLU A 65 -5.70 13.97 13.17
CA GLU A 65 -6.64 12.85 13.21
C GLU A 65 -6.56 11.99 11.94
N ILE A 66 -6.70 10.68 12.10
CA ILE A 66 -6.94 9.72 11.02
C ILE A 66 -8.33 9.14 11.23
N VAL A 67 -9.27 9.45 10.35
CA VAL A 67 -10.66 9.03 10.45
C VAL A 67 -10.95 7.93 9.45
N ILE A 68 -11.47 6.81 9.92
CA ILE A 68 -11.96 5.72 9.07
C ILE A 68 -13.44 5.94 8.80
N ARG A 69 -13.80 6.06 7.52
CA ARG A 69 -15.18 6.16 7.05
C ARG A 69 -15.62 4.86 6.40
N ARG A 70 -16.80 4.38 6.77
CA ARG A 70 -17.44 3.20 6.18
C ARG A 70 -18.88 3.53 5.87
N GLU A 71 -19.38 3.02 4.77
CA GLU A 71 -20.78 3.20 4.40
C GLU A 71 -21.72 2.61 5.47
N GLY A 72 -22.74 3.36 5.85
CA GLY A 72 -23.70 2.95 6.87
C GLY A 72 -23.20 2.90 8.31
N VAL A 73 -21.93 3.29 8.57
CA VAL A 73 -21.34 3.28 9.91
C VAL A 73 -20.83 4.68 10.26
N ARG A 74 -20.98 5.09 11.52
CA ARG A 74 -20.43 6.35 12.00
C ARG A 74 -18.91 6.38 11.78
N SER A 75 -18.42 7.44 11.17
CA SER A 75 -16.98 7.68 11.02
C SER A 75 -16.32 7.79 12.39
N GLN A 76 -15.16 7.16 12.56
CA GLN A 76 -14.48 7.07 13.84
C GLN A 76 -12.97 7.29 13.64
N GLU A 77 -12.34 7.95 14.60
CA GLU A 77 -10.90 8.15 14.63
C GLU A 77 -10.18 6.83 14.90
N ILE A 78 -9.01 6.62 14.26
CA ILE A 78 -8.30 5.33 14.25
C ILE A 78 -7.88 4.87 15.65
N SER A 79 -7.55 5.79 16.54
CA SER A 79 -7.15 5.50 17.93
C SER A 79 -8.29 4.98 18.80
N ALA A 80 -9.53 5.15 18.37
CA ALA A 80 -10.70 4.68 19.10
C ALA A 80 -11.07 3.21 18.81
N TYR A 81 -10.35 2.57 17.88
CA TYR A 81 -10.52 1.15 17.57
C TYR A 81 -9.56 0.29 18.40
N THR A 82 -10.00 -0.91 18.76
CA THR A 82 -9.11 -1.95 19.29
C THR A 82 -8.27 -2.57 18.18
N ASP A 83 -7.13 -3.18 18.52
CA ASP A 83 -6.26 -3.88 17.55
C ASP A 83 -7.04 -4.95 16.75
N LYS A 84 -7.98 -5.64 17.39
CA LYS A 84 -8.83 -6.64 16.74
C LYS A 84 -9.79 -6.01 15.73
N GLU A 85 -10.34 -4.86 16.03
CA GLU A 85 -11.21 -4.11 15.08
C GLU A 85 -10.39 -3.57 13.93
N LEU A 86 -9.23 -2.96 14.19
CA LEU A 86 -8.31 -2.48 13.15
C LEU A 86 -7.85 -3.60 12.23
N SER A 87 -7.54 -4.78 12.77
CA SER A 87 -7.15 -5.93 11.95
C SER A 87 -8.25 -6.44 11.02
N ARG A 88 -9.51 -6.04 11.22
CA ARG A 88 -10.63 -6.29 10.30
C ARG A 88 -10.89 -5.15 9.32
N LEU A 89 -10.21 -4.03 9.49
CA LEU A 89 -10.37 -2.82 8.65
C LEU A 89 -9.17 -2.59 7.76
N ILE A 90 -7.97 -2.87 8.24
CA ILE A 90 -6.72 -2.56 7.57
C ILE A 90 -5.87 -3.82 7.42
N GLY A 91 -5.58 -4.21 6.18
CA GLY A 91 -4.58 -5.19 5.83
C GLY A 91 -3.26 -4.50 5.52
N VAL A 92 -2.14 -5.09 5.93
CA VAL A 92 -0.81 -4.51 5.68
C VAL A 92 0.13 -5.55 5.07
N VAL A 93 0.82 -5.16 4.01
CA VAL A 93 1.89 -5.93 3.38
C VAL A 93 3.17 -5.11 3.48
N LEU A 94 4.14 -5.60 4.24
CA LEU A 94 5.42 -4.93 4.46
C LEU A 94 6.46 -5.40 3.43
N THR A 95 7.47 -4.57 3.19
CA THR A 95 8.63 -4.90 2.34
C THR A 95 9.49 -6.02 2.94
N GLU A 96 9.50 -6.14 4.28
CA GLU A 96 10.27 -7.16 4.98
C GLU A 96 9.81 -8.56 4.59
N LYS A 97 10.79 -9.42 4.26
CA LYS A 97 10.54 -10.82 3.90
C LYS A 97 10.81 -11.71 5.12
N PRO A 98 9.79 -12.13 5.87
CA PRO A 98 10.00 -13.04 6.96
C PRO A 98 10.54 -14.38 6.44
N ASP A 99 11.53 -14.95 7.11
CA ASP A 99 12.05 -16.30 6.83
C ASP A 99 11.03 -17.35 7.31
N ILE A 100 10.07 -17.63 6.45
CA ILE A 100 8.99 -18.59 6.75
C ILE A 100 9.42 -19.95 6.24
N ARG A 101 9.76 -20.84 7.19
CA ARG A 101 10.10 -22.25 6.93
C ARG A 101 8.95 -23.14 7.39
N ASN A 102 8.84 -24.31 6.78
CA ASN A 102 7.89 -25.36 7.16
C ASN A 102 6.41 -24.95 7.12
N MET A 103 6.07 -24.05 6.18
CA MET A 103 4.69 -23.63 5.95
C MET A 103 4.39 -23.61 4.46
N THR A 104 3.25 -24.16 4.07
CA THR A 104 2.73 -24.11 2.70
C THR A 104 2.16 -22.72 2.39
N VAL A 105 1.97 -22.43 1.11
CA VAL A 105 1.27 -21.21 0.65
C VAL A 105 -0.11 -21.11 1.30
N ARG A 106 -0.87 -22.20 1.30
CA ARG A 106 -2.24 -22.23 1.84
C ARG A 106 -2.26 -21.92 3.33
N GLU A 107 -1.33 -22.49 4.10
CA GLU A 107 -1.20 -22.24 5.54
C GLU A 107 -0.81 -20.78 5.82
N LEU A 108 0.11 -20.20 5.04
CA LEU A 108 0.49 -18.81 5.20
C LEU A 108 -0.67 -17.86 4.90
N VAL A 109 -1.42 -18.11 3.83
CA VAL A 109 -2.60 -17.30 3.48
C VAL A 109 -3.68 -17.43 4.56
N ALA A 110 -3.84 -18.62 5.15
CA ALA A 110 -4.78 -18.88 6.23
C ALA A 110 -4.51 -18.04 7.50
N LEU A 111 -3.26 -17.59 7.74
CA LEU A 111 -2.98 -16.64 8.82
C LEU A 111 -3.73 -15.30 8.64
N GLY A 112 -4.15 -14.95 7.43
CA GLY A 112 -5.02 -13.81 7.18
C GLY A 112 -6.37 -13.91 7.90
N ARG A 113 -6.80 -15.11 8.28
CA ARG A 113 -8.05 -15.34 9.02
C ARG A 113 -7.93 -15.13 10.53
N SER A 114 -6.71 -14.89 11.06
CA SER A 114 -6.47 -14.72 12.50
C SER A 114 -7.45 -13.74 13.20
N PRO A 115 -7.86 -12.60 12.60
CA PRO A 115 -8.83 -11.69 13.25
C PRO A 115 -10.21 -12.30 13.47
N TYR A 116 -10.54 -13.39 12.80
CA TYR A 116 -11.86 -14.04 12.82
C TYR A 116 -11.86 -15.32 13.65
N THR A 117 -10.69 -15.86 13.97
CA THR A 117 -10.56 -17.07 14.79
C THR A 117 -10.69 -16.75 16.28
N GLY A 118 -11.08 -17.76 17.06
CA GLY A 118 -11.06 -17.68 18.51
C GLY A 118 -9.64 -17.88 19.09
N PHE A 119 -9.55 -18.04 20.40
CA PHE A 119 -8.29 -18.22 21.13
C PHE A 119 -7.41 -19.37 20.61
N TRP A 120 -8.04 -20.46 20.17
CA TRP A 120 -7.35 -21.64 19.65
C TRP A 120 -6.92 -21.54 18.18
N GLY A 121 -7.24 -20.44 17.49
CA GLY A 121 -6.88 -20.27 16.09
C GLY A 121 -7.54 -21.26 15.12
N THR A 122 -8.61 -21.94 15.52
CA THR A 122 -9.27 -22.94 14.69
C THR A 122 -9.96 -22.29 13.52
N LEU A 123 -9.69 -22.80 12.31
CA LEU A 123 -10.32 -22.40 11.06
C LEU A 123 -11.49 -23.33 10.74
N HIS A 124 -12.62 -22.75 10.36
CA HIS A 124 -13.79 -23.46 9.88
C HIS A 124 -13.76 -23.57 8.34
N GLU A 125 -14.65 -24.37 7.78
CA GLU A 125 -14.72 -24.56 6.32
C GLU A 125 -14.91 -23.24 5.55
N ALA A 126 -15.71 -22.33 6.07
CA ALA A 126 -15.91 -21.00 5.51
C ALA A 126 -14.59 -20.18 5.46
N ASP A 127 -13.71 -20.33 6.44
CA ASP A 127 -12.40 -19.66 6.41
C ASP A 127 -11.51 -20.23 5.33
N TRP A 128 -11.51 -21.55 5.13
CA TRP A 128 -10.76 -22.19 4.05
C TRP A 128 -11.27 -21.82 2.67
N GLN A 129 -12.56 -21.59 2.50
CA GLN A 129 -13.12 -21.04 1.25
C GLN A 129 -12.57 -19.65 0.96
N VAL A 130 -12.56 -18.75 1.94
CA VAL A 130 -11.96 -17.41 1.80
C VAL A 130 -10.47 -17.49 1.47
N VAL A 131 -9.73 -18.41 2.08
CA VAL A 131 -8.31 -18.65 1.78
C VAL A 131 -8.13 -19.06 0.32
N ASP A 132 -8.92 -20.00 -0.15
CA ASP A 132 -8.84 -20.51 -1.51
C ASP A 132 -9.27 -19.44 -2.55
N GLU A 133 -10.27 -18.64 -2.25
CA GLU A 133 -10.67 -17.47 -3.06
C GLU A 133 -9.53 -16.44 -3.15
N ALA A 134 -8.88 -16.12 -2.04
CA ALA A 134 -7.76 -15.19 -2.01
C ALA A 134 -6.57 -15.69 -2.86
N ILE A 135 -6.25 -17.00 -2.79
CA ILE A 135 -5.21 -17.64 -3.60
C ILE A 135 -5.56 -17.55 -5.09
N ASN A 136 -6.82 -17.78 -5.43
CA ASN A 136 -7.31 -17.69 -6.81
C ASN A 136 -7.27 -16.26 -7.35
N ALA A 137 -7.66 -15.26 -6.54
CA ALA A 137 -7.66 -13.84 -6.90
C ALA A 137 -6.28 -13.35 -7.36
N VAL A 138 -5.20 -13.82 -6.71
CA VAL A 138 -3.82 -13.48 -7.09
C VAL A 138 -3.20 -14.47 -8.12
N ARG A 139 -3.98 -15.43 -8.63
CA ARG A 139 -3.59 -16.39 -9.69
C ARG A 139 -2.42 -17.31 -9.32
N ILE A 140 -2.35 -17.76 -8.06
CA ILE A 140 -1.31 -18.69 -7.58
C ILE A 140 -1.86 -20.06 -7.15
N SER A 141 -3.01 -20.48 -7.62
CA SER A 141 -3.68 -21.74 -7.24
C SER A 141 -2.79 -22.98 -7.39
N LYS A 142 -1.88 -22.97 -8.38
CA LYS A 142 -0.92 -24.07 -8.62
C LYS A 142 0.17 -24.16 -7.53
N LEU A 143 0.35 -23.11 -6.74
CA LEU A 143 1.37 -23.03 -5.71
C LEU A 143 0.84 -23.37 -4.31
N ARG A 144 -0.45 -23.62 -4.16
CA ARG A 144 -1.19 -23.83 -2.92
C ARG A 144 -0.46 -24.73 -1.90
N GLU A 145 0.05 -25.86 -2.36
CA GLU A 145 0.71 -26.87 -1.52
C GLU A 145 2.24 -26.71 -1.50
N ARG A 146 2.80 -25.74 -2.22
CA ARG A 146 4.24 -25.49 -2.21
C ARG A 146 4.68 -24.86 -0.91
N MET A 147 5.88 -25.20 -0.46
CA MET A 147 6.53 -24.58 0.68
C MET A 147 6.93 -23.14 0.35
N VAL A 148 6.65 -22.20 1.23
CA VAL A 148 6.88 -20.74 1.03
C VAL A 148 8.36 -20.43 0.74
N HIS A 149 9.29 -21.13 1.39
CA HIS A 149 10.71 -20.91 1.19
C HIS A 149 11.23 -21.32 -0.21
N THR A 150 10.44 -22.07 -1.00
CA THR A 150 10.78 -22.51 -2.36
C THR A 150 10.28 -21.57 -3.45
N LEU A 151 9.58 -20.52 -3.07
CA LEU A 151 8.97 -19.56 -4.00
C LEU A 151 9.97 -18.53 -4.49
N SER A 152 9.80 -18.08 -5.74
CA SER A 152 10.43 -16.86 -6.23
C SER A 152 9.92 -15.62 -5.46
N ASP A 153 10.64 -14.51 -5.57
CA ASP A 153 10.24 -13.26 -4.90
C ASP A 153 8.86 -12.78 -5.36
N GLY A 154 8.56 -12.86 -6.66
CA GLY A 154 7.25 -12.49 -7.21
C GLY A 154 6.13 -13.41 -6.76
N GLU A 155 6.36 -14.72 -6.71
CA GLU A 155 5.40 -15.68 -6.16
C GLU A 155 5.15 -15.41 -4.68
N ARG A 156 6.20 -15.19 -3.90
CA ARG A 156 6.11 -14.88 -2.47
C ARG A 156 5.32 -13.59 -2.23
N GLN A 157 5.55 -12.55 -3.04
CA GLN A 157 4.83 -11.30 -2.93
C GLN A 157 3.33 -11.49 -3.20
N LYS A 158 2.97 -12.28 -4.23
CA LYS A 158 1.57 -12.65 -4.49
C LYS A 158 0.95 -13.40 -3.30
N VAL A 159 1.69 -14.28 -2.63
CA VAL A 159 1.22 -14.97 -1.41
C VAL A 159 0.96 -13.99 -0.26
N MET A 160 1.84 -13.00 -0.05
CA MET A 160 1.62 -11.97 0.99
C MET A 160 0.37 -11.12 0.70
N ILE A 161 0.11 -10.81 -0.57
CA ILE A 161 -1.13 -10.13 -0.98
C ILE A 161 -2.34 -11.05 -0.78
N ALA A 162 -2.26 -12.34 -1.13
CA ALA A 162 -3.34 -13.29 -0.87
C ALA A 162 -3.66 -13.39 0.63
N LYS A 163 -2.64 -13.38 1.49
CA LYS A 163 -2.83 -13.32 2.96
C LYS A 163 -3.60 -12.05 3.37
N ALA A 164 -3.25 -10.89 2.82
CA ALA A 164 -3.97 -9.65 3.10
C ALA A 164 -5.41 -9.67 2.55
N LEU A 165 -5.65 -10.31 1.41
CA LEU A 165 -7.01 -10.50 0.86
C LEU A 165 -7.84 -11.46 1.73
N ALA A 166 -7.26 -12.56 2.22
CA ALA A 166 -7.93 -13.49 3.11
C ALA A 166 -8.37 -12.83 4.43
N GLN A 167 -7.75 -11.72 4.81
CA GLN A 167 -8.17 -10.90 5.95
C GLN A 167 -9.49 -10.15 5.68
N GLN A 168 -9.95 -10.06 4.43
CA GLN A 168 -11.21 -9.42 4.01
C GLN A 168 -11.36 -7.96 4.48
N THR A 169 -10.26 -7.22 4.53
CA THR A 169 -10.28 -5.81 4.93
C THR A 169 -10.68 -4.91 3.76
N PRO A 170 -11.39 -3.79 4.02
CA PRO A 170 -11.70 -2.79 3.00
C PRO A 170 -10.46 -1.99 2.56
N VAL A 171 -9.45 -1.87 3.42
CA VAL A 171 -8.23 -1.10 3.18
C VAL A 171 -7.02 -2.04 3.15
N ILE A 172 -6.12 -1.85 2.19
CA ILE A 172 -4.85 -2.57 2.10
C ILE A 172 -3.73 -1.55 1.88
N PHE A 173 -2.80 -1.50 2.83
CA PHE A 173 -1.56 -0.75 2.72
C PHE A 173 -0.42 -1.67 2.32
N LEU A 174 0.39 -1.25 1.33
CA LEU A 174 1.54 -2.02 0.88
C LEU A 174 2.79 -1.14 0.88
N ASP A 175 3.84 -1.61 1.54
CA ASP A 175 5.13 -0.93 1.54
C ASP A 175 6.04 -1.60 0.49
N GLU A 176 6.29 -0.87 -0.60
CA GLU A 176 7.14 -1.29 -1.73
C GLU A 176 6.83 -2.69 -2.30
N PRO A 177 5.58 -2.99 -2.70
CA PRO A 177 5.19 -4.34 -3.14
C PRO A 177 5.89 -4.82 -4.40
N THR A 178 6.56 -3.94 -5.14
CA THR A 178 7.33 -4.26 -6.35
C THR A 178 8.84 -4.36 -6.12
N ALA A 179 9.31 -4.17 -4.88
CA ALA A 179 10.73 -4.28 -4.57
C ALA A 179 11.27 -5.68 -4.91
N PHE A 180 12.46 -5.73 -5.47
CA PHE A 180 13.18 -6.96 -5.87
C PHE A 180 12.54 -7.77 -7.01
N LEU A 181 11.50 -7.23 -7.67
CA LEU A 181 10.89 -7.86 -8.84
C LEU A 181 11.57 -7.39 -10.13
N ASP A 182 11.63 -8.24 -11.14
CA ASP A 182 11.94 -7.84 -12.50
C ASP A 182 10.81 -7.01 -13.12
N PHE A 183 11.08 -6.29 -14.20
CA PHE A 183 10.11 -5.36 -14.78
C PHE A 183 8.77 -6.02 -15.17
N PRO A 184 8.73 -7.19 -15.86
CA PRO A 184 7.46 -7.86 -16.15
C PRO A 184 6.65 -8.19 -14.88
N SER A 185 7.31 -8.71 -13.85
CA SER A 185 6.66 -9.04 -12.57
C SER A 185 6.14 -7.80 -11.84
N LYS A 186 6.84 -6.65 -11.93
CA LYS A 186 6.36 -5.37 -11.41
C LYS A 186 5.07 -4.94 -12.09
N VAL A 187 5.02 -5.01 -13.43
CA VAL A 187 3.83 -4.67 -14.22
C VAL A 187 2.65 -5.57 -13.82
N GLU A 188 2.86 -6.89 -13.78
CA GLU A 188 1.82 -7.83 -13.35
C GLU A 188 1.30 -7.52 -11.93
N MET A 189 2.21 -7.19 -11.01
CA MET A 189 1.86 -6.85 -9.64
C MET A 189 1.00 -5.60 -9.57
N MET A 190 1.39 -4.53 -10.25
CA MET A 190 0.64 -3.28 -10.28
C MET A 190 -0.73 -3.44 -10.95
N GLN A 191 -0.81 -4.23 -12.03
CA GLN A 191 -2.07 -4.58 -12.67
C GLN A 191 -2.99 -5.39 -11.75
N LEU A 192 -2.43 -6.33 -10.97
CA LEU A 192 -3.18 -7.08 -9.96
C LEU A 192 -3.77 -6.13 -8.91
N LEU A 193 -2.95 -5.23 -8.34
CA LEU A 193 -3.42 -4.29 -7.32
C LEU A 193 -4.49 -3.34 -7.87
N ARG A 194 -4.31 -2.83 -9.10
CA ARG A 194 -5.31 -2.01 -9.76
C ARG A 194 -6.64 -2.76 -9.97
N ARG A 195 -6.57 -4.02 -10.40
CA ARG A 195 -7.75 -4.85 -10.54
C ARG A 195 -8.49 -5.03 -9.21
N LEU A 196 -7.77 -5.36 -8.14
CA LEU A 196 -8.35 -5.49 -6.79
C LEU A 196 -9.02 -4.19 -6.33
N ALA A 197 -8.42 -3.03 -6.61
CA ALA A 197 -9.04 -1.75 -6.31
C ALA A 197 -10.35 -1.59 -7.09
N LYS A 198 -10.33 -1.81 -8.41
CA LYS A 198 -11.47 -1.52 -9.30
C LYS A 198 -12.60 -2.54 -9.20
N GLU A 199 -12.28 -3.84 -9.22
CA GLU A 199 -13.29 -4.90 -9.27
C GLU A 199 -13.83 -5.25 -7.88
N GLU A 200 -12.96 -5.25 -6.85
CA GLU A 200 -13.35 -5.56 -5.47
C GLU A 200 -13.60 -4.32 -4.61
N GLN A 201 -13.54 -3.12 -5.20
CA GLN A 201 -13.76 -1.83 -4.53
C GLN A 201 -12.88 -1.64 -3.29
N LYS A 202 -11.68 -2.25 -3.29
CA LYS A 202 -10.71 -2.09 -2.21
C LYS A 202 -10.09 -0.69 -2.23
N THR A 203 -9.81 -0.16 -1.07
CA THR A 203 -8.93 1.00 -0.91
C THR A 203 -7.49 0.51 -0.90
N ILE A 204 -6.74 0.77 -1.95
CA ILE A 204 -5.33 0.31 -2.06
C ILE A 204 -4.41 1.53 -2.06
N PHE A 205 -3.53 1.58 -1.08
CA PHE A 205 -2.50 2.60 -0.95
C PHE A 205 -1.14 1.94 -0.81
N LEU A 206 -0.22 2.25 -1.71
CA LEU A 206 1.11 1.64 -1.71
C LEU A 206 2.23 2.68 -1.84
N SER A 207 3.37 2.42 -1.20
CA SER A 207 4.61 3.12 -1.49
C SER A 207 5.35 2.45 -2.64
N THR A 208 6.03 3.22 -3.48
CA THR A 208 6.86 2.69 -4.55
C THR A 208 7.97 3.66 -4.96
N HIS A 209 9.04 3.09 -5.52
CA HIS A 209 10.11 3.83 -6.21
C HIS A 209 9.98 3.74 -7.74
N ASP A 210 9.06 2.94 -8.24
CA ASP A 210 8.83 2.75 -9.67
C ASP A 210 8.01 3.92 -10.23
N PHE A 211 8.67 5.08 -10.43
CA PHE A 211 8.05 6.34 -10.81
C PHE A 211 7.20 6.21 -12.08
N GLU A 212 7.80 5.76 -13.19
CA GLU A 212 7.10 5.68 -14.48
C GLU A 212 5.94 4.68 -14.44
N LEU A 213 6.09 3.56 -13.73
CA LEU A 213 5.03 2.57 -13.59
C LEU A 213 3.87 3.13 -12.75
N ALA A 214 4.16 3.87 -11.69
CA ALA A 214 3.13 4.55 -10.89
C ALA A 214 2.33 5.57 -11.72
N LEU A 215 3.01 6.36 -12.57
CA LEU A 215 2.34 7.32 -13.46
C LEU A 215 1.35 6.65 -14.43
N GLN A 216 1.64 5.43 -14.88
CA GLN A 216 0.81 4.70 -15.85
C GLN A 216 -0.38 3.98 -15.21
N VAL A 217 -0.28 3.56 -13.94
CA VAL A 217 -1.29 2.66 -13.37
C VAL A 217 -2.07 3.27 -12.20
N ALA A 218 -1.53 4.28 -11.52
CA ALA A 218 -2.21 4.89 -10.38
C ALA A 218 -3.40 5.75 -10.81
N ASP A 219 -4.47 5.70 -10.04
CA ASP A 219 -5.58 6.64 -10.14
C ASP A 219 -5.23 7.96 -9.44
N LYS A 220 -4.48 7.87 -8.34
CA LYS A 220 -4.03 8.99 -7.52
C LYS A 220 -2.57 8.82 -7.15
N LEU A 221 -1.85 9.92 -7.12
CA LEU A 221 -0.48 9.98 -6.63
C LEU A 221 -0.39 10.87 -5.41
N TRP A 222 0.40 10.45 -4.45
CA TRP A 222 0.90 11.24 -3.35
C TRP A 222 2.40 11.37 -3.53
N LEU A 223 2.86 12.55 -3.91
CA LEU A 223 4.28 12.83 -4.10
C LEU A 223 4.81 13.53 -2.85
N MET A 224 5.61 12.82 -2.09
CA MET A 224 6.22 13.30 -0.86
C MET A 224 7.62 13.84 -1.14
N THR A 225 7.75 15.15 -1.03
CA THR A 225 9.00 15.91 -1.12
C THR A 225 9.18 16.68 0.22
N ASP A 226 9.60 17.94 0.20
CA ASP A 226 9.52 18.83 1.35
C ASP A 226 8.06 19.15 1.69
N GLU A 227 7.18 19.05 0.69
CA GLU A 227 5.73 19.15 0.81
C GLU A 227 5.07 17.89 0.25
N LEU A 228 3.80 17.64 0.60
CA LEU A 228 3.01 16.54 0.07
C LEU A 228 2.09 17.08 -1.04
N HIS A 229 2.35 16.66 -2.28
CA HIS A 229 1.51 16.97 -3.43
C HIS A 229 0.58 15.79 -3.73
N ILE A 230 -0.72 16.05 -3.86
CA ILE A 230 -1.75 15.04 -4.09
C ILE A 230 -2.56 15.37 -5.34
N GLY A 231 -2.68 14.41 -6.25
CA GLY A 231 -3.46 14.59 -7.47
C GLY A 231 -3.43 13.34 -8.35
N THR A 232 -4.12 13.39 -9.47
CA THR A 232 -3.92 12.42 -10.54
C THR A 232 -2.54 12.62 -11.18
N PRO A 233 -1.98 11.62 -11.90
CA PRO A 233 -0.72 11.81 -12.61
C PRO A 233 -0.70 13.06 -13.50
N HIS A 234 -1.79 13.33 -14.21
CA HIS A 234 -1.91 14.51 -15.09
C HIS A 234 -1.97 15.83 -14.32
N GLU A 235 -2.73 15.90 -13.22
CA GLU A 235 -2.78 17.10 -12.37
C GLU A 235 -1.40 17.45 -11.82
N LEU A 236 -0.65 16.45 -11.32
CA LEU A 236 0.69 16.67 -10.78
C LEU A 236 1.73 16.97 -11.89
N ALA A 237 1.52 16.48 -13.11
CA ALA A 237 2.34 16.86 -14.25
C ALA A 237 2.10 18.32 -14.65
N GLN A 238 0.83 18.75 -14.72
CA GLN A 238 0.44 20.11 -15.07
C GLN A 238 0.87 21.15 -14.04
N SER A 239 0.82 20.79 -12.74
CA SER A 239 1.30 21.68 -11.67
C SER A 239 2.82 21.85 -11.64
N GLY A 240 3.58 21.04 -12.40
CA GLY A 240 5.04 21.03 -12.36
C GLY A 240 5.66 20.22 -11.20
N ALA A 241 4.86 19.66 -10.31
CA ALA A 241 5.35 18.89 -9.15
C ALA A 241 6.18 17.67 -9.57
N LEU A 242 5.73 16.93 -10.61
CA LEU A 242 6.48 15.77 -11.14
C LEU A 242 7.79 16.21 -11.81
N ALA A 243 7.78 17.29 -12.59
CA ALA A 243 8.98 17.84 -13.21
C ALA A 243 10.00 18.24 -12.13
N GLY A 244 9.58 19.01 -11.11
CA GLY A 244 10.43 19.40 -9.98
C GLY A 244 11.05 18.22 -9.22
N TYR A 245 10.32 17.10 -9.14
CA TYR A 245 10.82 15.88 -8.49
C TYR A 245 11.86 15.14 -9.32
N VAL A 246 11.70 15.07 -10.67
CA VAL A 246 12.49 14.19 -11.54
C VAL A 246 13.62 14.94 -12.24
N GLU A 247 13.39 16.19 -12.65
CA GLU A 247 14.33 16.91 -13.54
C GLU A 247 15.67 17.20 -12.87
N ARG A 248 16.72 16.87 -13.57
CA ARG A 248 18.13 17.08 -13.22
C ARG A 248 18.91 17.38 -14.51
N PRO A 249 20.15 17.86 -14.46
CA PRO A 249 20.98 17.97 -15.66
C PRO A 249 20.99 16.64 -16.43
N GLY A 250 20.62 16.66 -17.70
CA GLY A 250 20.49 15.49 -18.55
C GLY A 250 19.19 14.67 -18.39
N ILE A 251 18.30 15.02 -17.47
CA ILE A 251 16.99 14.33 -17.29
C ILE A 251 15.88 15.36 -17.42
N THR A 252 14.92 15.11 -18.32
CA THR A 252 13.73 15.94 -18.54
C THR A 252 12.45 15.13 -18.38
N PHE A 253 11.38 15.79 -17.97
CA PHE A 253 10.06 15.21 -17.85
C PHE A 253 9.10 15.77 -18.89
N ASP A 254 8.48 14.89 -19.66
CA ASP A 254 7.45 15.26 -20.61
C ASP A 254 6.07 15.14 -19.95
N ALA A 255 5.49 16.28 -19.58
CA ALA A 255 4.21 16.35 -18.89
C ALA A 255 3.01 15.89 -19.73
N GLN A 256 3.12 15.90 -21.07
CA GLN A 256 2.05 15.45 -21.95
C GLN A 256 1.99 13.93 -22.04
N THR A 257 3.16 13.29 -22.16
CA THR A 257 3.29 11.84 -22.30
C THR A 257 3.55 11.12 -20.98
N LEU A 258 3.77 11.87 -19.88
CA LEU A 258 4.14 11.36 -18.55
C LEU A 258 5.39 10.48 -18.59
N THR A 259 6.39 10.85 -19.39
CA THR A 259 7.62 10.08 -19.59
C THR A 259 8.86 10.84 -19.17
N VAL A 260 9.86 10.10 -18.68
CA VAL A 260 11.19 10.64 -18.39
C VAL A 260 12.11 10.41 -19.60
N ARG A 261 12.86 11.43 -20.00
CA ARG A 261 13.85 11.36 -21.09
C ARG A 261 15.23 11.64 -20.55
N VAL A 262 16.19 10.80 -20.92
CA VAL A 262 17.60 11.01 -20.61
C VAL A 262 18.29 11.57 -21.86
N ASN A 263 18.92 12.73 -21.73
CA ASN A 263 19.66 13.37 -22.79
C ASN A 263 21.17 13.19 -22.52
N ASN A 264 21.80 12.36 -23.33
CA ASN A 264 23.22 12.00 -23.18
C ASN A 264 24.17 13.15 -23.57
N ASP A 265 23.71 14.18 -24.31
CA ASP A 265 24.55 15.31 -24.75
C ASP A 265 24.84 16.33 -23.63
N LYS A 266 24.28 16.12 -22.41
CA LYS A 266 24.44 17.02 -21.27
C LYS A 266 25.00 16.32 -20.01
N LEU A 267 25.59 15.13 -20.19
CA LEU A 267 26.31 14.40 -19.13
C LEU A 267 27.78 14.81 -19.05
#